data_d866018f9bde31fb8dc815f871f3cf20
#
_entry.id   d866018f9bde31fb8dc815f871f3cf20
#
_cell.length_a   1.000
_cell.length_b   1.000
_cell.length_c   1.000
_cell.angle_alpha   90.00
_cell.angle_beta   90.00
_cell.angle_gamma   90.00
#
_symmetry.space_group_name_H-M   'P 1'
#
loop_
_entity.id
_entity.type
_entity.pdbx_description
1 polymer ?
#
loop_
_entity_poly.entity_id
_entity_poly.type
_entity_poly.pdbx_seq_one_letter_code
_entity_poly.pdbx_strand_id
1 'polypeptide(L)'
;MAEALYPYSREEAKREGELERWRESHRANISCARNLSGLIATHARQGQLEPETASYALKQWGFLRVRYVLANTLTAAGGLGFEPDSLRWARSVFVPPGKANGEFRIQADKALLAQFVQQVHAEYQALGIFGPEHCGGADQDYTGKVLVLRPDRMKDECWSAQNQLWLGEMGFGCSPTASGRAVYATCLGDGEKTRWNRADFLGVLDEQHLPDWAAEKLAELRGTTQKQADHSQERTDSPAQGGMELR
;
A
#
# COMPACT_ATOMS: atom_id res chain seq x y z
N MET A 1 6.13 -16.04 9.82
CA MET A 1 5.77 -14.72 9.19
C MET A 1 7.03 -13.88 9.11
N ALA A 2 7.30 -13.25 7.98
CA ALA A 2 8.42 -12.31 7.87
C ALA A 2 8.15 -11.11 8.78
N GLU A 3 9.14 -10.68 9.56
CA GLU A 3 9.03 -9.50 10.41
C GLU A 3 8.65 -8.25 9.59
N ALA A 4 7.92 -7.30 10.20
CA ALA A 4 7.52 -6.07 9.51
C ALA A 4 8.75 -5.28 9.02
N LEU A 5 8.66 -4.68 7.83
CA LEU A 5 9.70 -3.81 7.31
C LEU A 5 9.77 -2.52 8.15
N TYR A 6 10.98 -2.15 8.59
CA TYR A 6 11.26 -0.86 9.21
C TYR A 6 11.95 0.05 8.17
N PRO A 7 11.27 1.06 7.63
CA PRO A 7 11.75 1.80 6.46
C PRO A 7 12.65 3.02 6.81
N TYR A 8 12.84 3.31 8.08
CA TYR A 8 13.59 4.48 8.54
C TYR A 8 15.06 4.18 8.76
N SER A 9 15.90 5.24 8.89
CA SER A 9 17.32 5.11 9.17
C SER A 9 17.60 4.59 10.58
N ARG A 10 18.82 4.11 10.79
CA ARG A 10 19.28 3.70 12.12
C ARG A 10 19.31 4.87 13.12
N GLU A 11 19.63 6.05 12.64
CA GLU A 11 19.68 7.28 13.42
C GLU A 11 18.30 7.71 13.88
N GLU A 12 17.30 7.62 13.01
CA GLU A 12 15.90 7.85 13.35
C GLU A 12 15.41 6.81 14.36
N ALA A 13 15.66 5.53 14.13
CA ALA A 13 15.30 4.46 15.06
C ALA A 13 15.92 4.66 16.45
N LYS A 14 17.16 5.17 16.51
CA LYS A 14 17.82 5.49 17.79
C LYS A 14 17.13 6.66 18.49
N ARG A 15 16.77 7.69 17.77
CA ARG A 15 16.06 8.88 18.29
C ARG A 15 14.69 8.53 18.85
N GLU A 16 13.96 7.66 18.15
CA GLU A 16 12.60 7.22 18.52
C GLU A 16 12.59 6.05 19.53
N GLY A 17 13.76 5.53 19.95
CA GLY A 17 13.84 4.39 20.88
C GLY A 17 13.50 3.03 20.25
N GLU A 18 13.43 2.95 18.90
CA GLU A 18 13.03 1.77 18.14
C GLU A 18 14.20 0.97 17.53
N LEU A 19 15.40 1.12 18.10
CA LEU A 19 16.62 0.53 17.54
C LEU A 19 16.57 -1.00 17.41
N GLU A 20 15.83 -1.69 18.28
CA GLU A 20 15.69 -3.15 18.18
C GLU A 20 14.82 -3.54 16.99
N ARG A 21 13.71 -2.85 16.75
CA ARG A 21 12.87 -3.04 15.54
C ARG A 21 13.67 -2.81 14.26
N TRP A 22 14.53 -1.78 14.25
CA TRP A 22 15.45 -1.54 13.13
C TRP A 22 16.41 -2.72 12.94
N ARG A 23 17.01 -3.25 14.03
CA ARG A 23 17.96 -4.39 13.96
C ARG A 23 17.30 -5.65 13.44
N GLU A 24 16.08 -5.95 13.88
CA GLU A 24 15.31 -7.10 13.43
C GLU A 24 14.98 -7.00 11.95
N SER A 25 14.45 -5.85 11.52
CA SER A 25 14.17 -5.59 10.11
C SER A 25 15.45 -5.64 9.25
N HIS A 26 16.56 -5.11 9.74
CA HIS A 26 17.84 -5.14 9.03
C HIS A 26 18.37 -6.57 8.86
N ARG A 27 18.32 -7.41 9.91
CA ARG A 27 18.63 -8.85 9.82
C ARG A 27 17.76 -9.55 8.79
N ALA A 28 16.47 -9.27 8.79
CA ALA A 28 15.53 -9.82 7.81
C ALA A 28 15.85 -9.36 6.38
N ASN A 29 16.28 -8.10 6.17
CA ASN A 29 16.73 -7.60 4.86
C ASN A 29 17.99 -8.34 4.38
N ILE A 30 18.96 -8.62 5.25
CA ILE A 30 20.16 -9.41 4.93
C ILE A 30 19.75 -10.84 4.53
N SER A 31 18.87 -11.46 5.30
CA SER A 31 18.37 -12.82 5.01
C SER A 31 17.61 -12.87 3.69
N CYS A 32 16.76 -11.88 3.43
CA CYS A 32 16.06 -11.74 2.15
C CYS A 32 17.04 -11.63 0.98
N ALA A 33 18.01 -10.71 1.05
CA ALA A 33 18.99 -10.52 -0.03
C ALA A 33 19.79 -11.78 -0.34
N ARG A 34 20.23 -12.53 0.69
CA ARG A 34 20.91 -13.81 0.52
C ARG A 34 20.02 -14.87 -0.10
N ASN A 35 18.79 -14.96 0.36
CA ASN A 35 17.81 -15.91 -0.20
C ASN A 35 17.52 -15.59 -1.66
N LEU A 36 17.26 -14.32 -2.01
CA LEU A 36 17.04 -13.89 -3.39
C LEU A 36 18.25 -14.19 -4.28
N SER A 37 19.48 -13.98 -3.79
CA SER A 37 20.70 -14.32 -4.52
C SER A 37 20.76 -15.82 -4.82
N GLY A 38 20.49 -16.66 -3.81
CA GLY A 38 20.44 -18.13 -3.97
C GLY A 38 19.31 -18.57 -4.90
N LEU A 39 18.12 -17.98 -4.77
CA LEU A 39 16.95 -18.28 -5.59
C LEU A 39 17.24 -18.00 -7.07
N ILE A 40 17.78 -16.80 -7.39
CA ILE A 40 18.15 -16.43 -8.76
C ILE A 40 19.19 -17.40 -9.32
N ALA A 41 20.22 -17.75 -8.55
CA ALA A 41 21.26 -18.68 -9.00
C ALA A 41 20.71 -20.09 -9.24
N THR A 42 19.80 -20.57 -8.39
CA THR A 42 19.24 -21.93 -8.46
C THR A 42 18.24 -22.06 -9.61
N HIS A 43 17.45 -21.01 -9.88
CA HIS A 43 16.42 -21.01 -10.93
C HIS A 43 16.91 -20.44 -12.26
N ALA A 44 18.22 -20.23 -12.44
CA ALA A 44 18.79 -19.82 -13.71
C ALA A 44 19.11 -21.05 -14.58
N ARG A 45 18.63 -21.07 -15.82
CA ARG A 45 18.92 -22.11 -16.84
C ARG A 45 19.35 -21.42 -18.13
N GLN A 46 20.55 -21.71 -18.59
CA GLN A 46 21.08 -21.19 -19.87
C GLN A 46 21.00 -19.65 -20.00
N GLY A 47 21.22 -18.93 -18.89
CA GLY A 47 21.14 -17.45 -18.86
C GLY A 47 19.72 -16.88 -18.81
N GLN A 48 18.71 -17.72 -18.65
CA GLN A 48 17.32 -17.34 -18.45
C GLN A 48 16.87 -17.70 -17.04
N LEU A 49 16.04 -16.86 -16.46
CA LEU A 49 15.42 -17.08 -15.16
C LEU A 49 14.08 -17.79 -15.33
N GLU A 50 13.85 -18.85 -14.54
CA GLU A 50 12.58 -19.58 -14.54
C GLU A 50 11.40 -18.64 -14.21
N PRO A 51 10.24 -18.75 -14.89
CA PRO A 51 9.13 -17.77 -14.80
C PRO A 51 8.59 -17.55 -13.37
N GLU A 52 8.58 -18.60 -12.53
CA GLU A 52 7.98 -18.54 -11.19
C GLU A 52 8.93 -18.04 -10.10
N THR A 53 10.15 -17.62 -10.46
CA THR A 53 11.19 -17.26 -9.47
C THR A 53 10.73 -16.08 -8.60
N ALA A 54 10.08 -15.08 -9.19
CA ALA A 54 9.54 -13.94 -8.45
C ALA A 54 8.41 -14.36 -7.50
N SER A 55 7.48 -15.22 -7.95
CA SER A 55 6.38 -15.71 -7.12
C SER A 55 6.88 -16.42 -5.86
N TYR A 56 7.94 -17.26 -5.96
CA TYR A 56 8.56 -17.90 -4.80
C TYR A 56 9.15 -16.87 -3.82
N ALA A 57 9.85 -15.87 -4.35
CA ALA A 57 10.42 -14.79 -3.54
C ALA A 57 9.35 -13.99 -2.79
N LEU A 58 8.29 -13.60 -3.50
CA LEU A 58 7.19 -12.81 -2.95
C LEU A 58 6.38 -13.58 -1.89
N LYS A 59 6.16 -14.89 -2.11
CA LYS A 59 5.48 -15.76 -1.15
C LYS A 59 6.23 -15.87 0.18
N GLN A 60 7.57 -15.85 0.12
CA GLN A 60 8.41 -15.97 1.30
C GLN A 60 8.65 -14.65 2.03
N TRP A 61 8.81 -13.54 1.31
CA TRP A 61 9.28 -12.27 1.87
C TRP A 61 8.30 -11.11 1.78
N GLY A 62 7.22 -11.24 1.00
CA GLY A 62 6.25 -10.20 0.71
C GLY A 62 6.78 -9.11 -0.23
N PHE A 63 5.85 -8.36 -0.85
CA PHE A 63 6.20 -7.30 -1.81
C PHE A 63 7.03 -6.17 -1.20
N LEU A 64 6.67 -5.72 0.01
CA LEU A 64 7.35 -4.58 0.66
C LEU A 64 8.84 -4.85 0.85
N ARG A 65 9.19 -6.02 1.39
CA ARG A 65 10.58 -6.37 1.65
C ARG A 65 11.36 -6.65 0.39
N VAL A 66 10.79 -7.38 -0.56
CA VAL A 66 11.44 -7.66 -1.86
C VAL A 66 11.75 -6.35 -2.59
N ARG A 67 10.77 -5.43 -2.70
CA ARG A 67 10.99 -4.10 -3.31
C ARG A 67 12.04 -3.28 -2.58
N TYR A 68 12.05 -3.28 -1.25
CA TYR A 68 13.04 -2.55 -0.45
C TYR A 68 14.46 -3.05 -0.71
N VAL A 69 14.66 -4.37 -0.73
CA VAL A 69 15.95 -5.00 -1.04
C VAL A 69 16.36 -4.75 -2.49
N LEU A 70 15.42 -4.82 -3.44
CA LEU A 70 15.67 -4.46 -4.85
C LEU A 70 16.08 -2.99 -4.99
N ALA A 71 15.35 -2.05 -4.38
CA ALA A 71 15.67 -0.63 -4.44
C ALA A 71 17.09 -0.35 -3.93
N ASN A 72 17.47 -0.94 -2.79
CA ASN A 72 18.81 -0.86 -2.24
C ASN A 72 19.88 -1.44 -3.18
N THR A 73 19.62 -2.60 -3.77
CA THR A 73 20.53 -3.27 -4.71
C THR A 73 20.76 -2.42 -5.94
N LEU A 74 19.67 -1.91 -6.54
CA LEU A 74 19.68 -1.16 -7.80
C LEU A 74 20.23 0.26 -7.67
N THR A 75 20.17 0.85 -6.49
CA THR A 75 20.84 2.15 -6.21
C THR A 75 22.33 2.07 -6.46
N ALA A 76 22.94 0.92 -6.20
CA ALA A 76 24.38 0.70 -6.40
C ALA A 76 24.73 0.14 -7.79
N ALA A 77 23.78 -0.44 -8.51
CA ALA A 77 24.07 -1.26 -9.70
C ALA A 77 24.13 -0.50 -11.03
N GLY A 78 23.87 0.81 -11.08
CA GLY A 78 23.74 1.54 -12.35
C GLY A 78 22.55 1.01 -13.20
N GLY A 79 22.10 1.77 -14.20
CA GLY A 79 20.87 1.49 -14.95
C GLY A 79 21.00 0.65 -16.24
N LEU A 80 22.21 0.36 -16.71
CA LEU A 80 22.41 -0.34 -17.99
C LEU A 80 21.91 -1.79 -17.92
N GLY A 81 21.14 -2.22 -18.91
CA GLY A 81 20.65 -3.57 -19.07
C GLY A 81 19.35 -3.89 -18.33
N PHE A 82 18.72 -2.89 -17.67
CA PHE A 82 17.39 -3.02 -17.08
C PHE A 82 16.34 -2.38 -18.00
N GLU A 83 15.14 -2.96 -18.00
CA GLU A 83 13.99 -2.36 -18.65
C GLU A 83 13.63 -1.06 -17.89
N PRO A 84 13.41 0.09 -18.59
CA PRO A 84 13.31 1.41 -17.95
C PRO A 84 12.16 1.54 -16.93
N ASP A 85 11.00 1.01 -17.24
CA ASP A 85 9.82 1.14 -16.36
C ASP A 85 9.95 0.26 -15.13
N SER A 86 10.41 -0.98 -15.28
CA SER A 86 10.69 -1.89 -14.16
C SER A 86 11.79 -1.33 -13.24
N LEU A 87 12.82 -0.71 -13.83
CA LEU A 87 13.86 -0.07 -13.04
C LEU A 87 13.35 1.15 -12.27
N ARG A 88 12.53 1.99 -12.91
CA ARG A 88 11.90 3.16 -12.28
C ARG A 88 10.99 2.73 -11.14
N TRP A 89 10.13 1.74 -11.39
CA TRP A 89 9.26 1.15 -10.39
C TRP A 89 10.04 0.60 -9.19
N ALA A 90 11.06 -0.21 -9.41
CA ALA A 90 11.85 -0.79 -8.31
C ALA A 90 12.58 0.28 -7.50
N ARG A 91 13.06 1.36 -8.11
CA ARG A 91 13.74 2.49 -7.44
C ARG A 91 12.80 3.50 -6.79
N SER A 92 11.49 3.41 -6.97
CA SER A 92 10.53 4.33 -6.36
C SER A 92 10.40 4.15 -4.84
N VAL A 93 10.91 3.05 -4.30
CA VAL A 93 10.98 2.81 -2.85
C VAL A 93 12.20 3.53 -2.28
N PHE A 94 11.95 4.43 -1.33
CA PHE A 94 13.03 5.12 -0.64
C PHE A 94 13.73 4.18 0.37
N VAL A 95 15.04 4.08 0.25
CA VAL A 95 15.91 3.39 1.20
C VAL A 95 16.86 4.42 1.81
N PRO A 96 16.78 4.69 3.12
CA PRO A 96 17.67 5.64 3.77
C PRO A 96 19.15 5.28 3.52
N PRO A 97 20.01 6.23 3.16
CA PRO A 97 21.42 5.93 2.93
C PRO A 97 22.12 5.48 4.22
N GLY A 98 23.05 4.54 4.10
CA GLY A 98 23.81 4.05 5.25
C GLY A 98 24.85 3.01 4.89
N LYS A 99 25.90 2.87 5.73
CA LYS A 99 26.94 1.87 5.52
C LYS A 99 26.42 0.43 5.54
N ALA A 100 25.41 0.17 6.38
CA ALA A 100 24.78 -1.12 6.52
C ALA A 100 24.04 -1.59 5.24
N ASN A 101 23.72 -0.67 4.31
CA ASN A 101 23.06 -1.02 3.05
C ASN A 101 23.88 -1.97 2.17
N GLY A 102 25.22 -1.97 2.33
CA GLY A 102 26.08 -2.93 1.66
C GLY A 102 25.84 -4.40 2.06
N GLU A 103 25.24 -4.63 3.24
CA GLU A 103 25.05 -5.96 3.80
C GLU A 103 23.83 -6.69 3.19
N PHE A 104 22.84 -5.94 2.67
CA PHE A 104 21.61 -6.53 2.08
C PHE A 104 21.44 -6.18 0.59
N ARG A 105 22.43 -6.57 -0.22
CA ARG A 105 22.38 -6.48 -1.68
C ARG A 105 22.26 -7.87 -2.29
N ILE A 106 21.43 -7.99 -3.33
CA ILE A 106 21.33 -9.20 -4.10
C ILE A 106 22.61 -9.35 -4.91
N GLN A 107 23.26 -10.51 -4.77
CA GLN A 107 24.43 -10.92 -5.53
C GLN A 107 23.97 -11.84 -6.65
N ALA A 108 23.91 -11.33 -7.86
CA ALA A 108 23.47 -12.08 -9.04
C ALA A 108 24.15 -11.50 -10.30
N ASP A 109 24.17 -12.32 -11.36
CA ASP A 109 24.48 -11.82 -12.70
C ASP A 109 23.50 -10.69 -13.07
N LYS A 110 24.01 -9.67 -13.75
CA LYS A 110 23.23 -8.47 -14.05
C LYS A 110 22.02 -8.74 -14.93
N ALA A 111 22.16 -9.63 -15.93
CA ALA A 111 21.07 -9.99 -16.82
C ALA A 111 19.98 -10.78 -16.09
N LEU A 112 20.38 -11.70 -15.20
CA LEU A 112 19.43 -12.45 -14.36
C LEU A 112 18.73 -11.54 -13.35
N LEU A 113 19.45 -10.59 -12.75
CA LEU A 113 18.85 -9.60 -11.87
C LEU A 113 17.83 -8.72 -12.61
N ALA A 114 18.13 -8.33 -13.86
CA ALA A 114 17.19 -7.57 -14.68
C ALA A 114 15.90 -8.37 -14.96
N GLN A 115 16.02 -9.65 -15.30
CA GLN A 115 14.87 -10.55 -15.49
C GLN A 115 14.07 -10.71 -14.19
N PHE A 116 14.74 -10.84 -13.04
CA PHE A 116 14.06 -10.93 -11.75
C PHE A 116 13.27 -9.66 -11.43
N VAL A 117 13.85 -8.48 -11.68
CA VAL A 117 13.13 -7.19 -11.50
C VAL A 117 11.89 -7.11 -12.39
N GLN A 118 11.99 -7.54 -13.66
CA GLN A 118 10.84 -7.60 -14.57
C GLN A 118 9.74 -8.54 -14.07
N GLN A 119 10.11 -9.75 -13.60
CA GLN A 119 9.15 -10.69 -13.05
C GLN A 119 8.44 -10.13 -11.82
N VAL A 120 9.17 -9.55 -10.85
CA VAL A 120 8.56 -8.94 -9.66
C VAL A 120 7.65 -7.77 -10.03
N HIS A 121 8.04 -6.97 -11.02
CA HIS A 121 7.21 -5.88 -11.53
C HIS A 121 5.92 -6.38 -12.20
N ALA A 122 6.01 -7.43 -12.99
CA ALA A 122 4.85 -8.08 -13.62
C ALA A 122 3.86 -8.64 -12.57
N GLU A 123 4.37 -9.30 -11.53
CA GLU A 123 3.56 -9.76 -10.38
C GLU A 123 2.86 -8.59 -9.68
N TYR A 124 3.58 -7.46 -9.50
CA TYR A 124 2.99 -6.25 -8.92
C TYR A 124 1.88 -5.68 -9.81
N GLN A 125 2.09 -5.60 -11.13
CA GLN A 125 1.09 -5.13 -12.08
C GLN A 125 -0.15 -6.04 -12.12
N ALA A 126 0.05 -7.36 -12.01
CA ALA A 126 -1.03 -8.35 -11.97
C ALA A 126 -1.96 -8.19 -10.76
N LEU A 127 -1.51 -7.55 -9.66
CA LEU A 127 -2.36 -7.22 -8.52
C LEU A 127 -3.37 -6.11 -8.82
N GLY A 128 -3.19 -5.36 -9.91
CA GLY A 128 -4.02 -4.21 -10.26
C GLY A 128 -4.00 -3.09 -9.21
N ILE A 129 -2.90 -2.98 -8.44
CA ILE A 129 -2.75 -1.98 -7.38
C ILE A 129 -2.56 -0.59 -7.98
N PHE A 130 -3.28 0.39 -7.42
CA PHE A 130 -3.21 1.78 -7.84
C PHE A 130 -1.97 2.49 -7.31
N GLY A 131 -1.36 3.33 -8.15
CA GLY A 131 -0.25 4.21 -7.81
C GLY A 131 -0.67 5.68 -7.78
N PRO A 132 0.28 6.60 -7.46
CA PRO A 132 0.02 8.04 -7.46
C PRO A 132 -0.48 8.58 -8.81
N GLU A 133 -0.11 7.95 -9.90
CA GLU A 133 -0.52 8.28 -11.28
C GLU A 133 -2.01 8.09 -11.55
N HIS A 134 -2.70 7.34 -10.69
CA HIS A 134 -4.14 7.10 -10.77
C HIS A 134 -4.94 8.05 -9.87
N CYS A 135 -4.26 8.96 -9.17
CA CYS A 135 -4.86 9.81 -8.16
C CYS A 135 -4.80 11.28 -8.54
N GLY A 136 -5.87 12.00 -8.29
CA GLY A 136 -5.88 13.45 -8.27
C GLY A 136 -5.04 14.03 -7.11
N GLY A 137 -4.76 15.34 -7.18
CA GLY A 137 -3.89 16.02 -6.23
C GLY A 137 -4.30 15.84 -4.75
N ALA A 138 -3.30 15.93 -3.86
CA ALA A 138 -3.47 15.75 -2.42
C ALA A 138 -4.34 16.84 -1.73
N ASP A 139 -4.64 17.94 -2.43
CA ASP A 139 -5.39 19.10 -1.90
C ASP A 139 -6.91 18.96 -2.01
N GLN A 140 -7.39 17.78 -2.41
CA GLN A 140 -8.83 17.52 -2.53
C GLN A 140 -9.47 17.20 -1.19
N ASP A 141 -10.76 17.52 -1.03
CA ASP A 141 -11.58 17.01 0.07
C ASP A 141 -11.84 15.51 -0.15
N TYR A 142 -11.71 14.73 0.92
CA TYR A 142 -11.85 13.27 0.91
C TYR A 142 -13.26 12.79 1.20
N THR A 143 -14.17 13.68 1.65
CA THR A 143 -15.55 13.32 2.03
C THR A 143 -16.33 12.83 0.82
N GLY A 144 -16.87 11.62 0.89
CA GLY A 144 -17.65 10.99 -0.19
C GLY A 144 -16.83 10.59 -1.41
N LYS A 145 -15.50 10.64 -1.32
CA LYS A 145 -14.56 10.29 -2.41
C LYS A 145 -13.96 8.90 -2.19
N VAL A 146 -13.59 8.25 -3.30
CA VAL A 146 -12.82 7.00 -3.26
C VAL A 146 -11.35 7.36 -3.08
N LEU A 147 -10.76 6.85 -2.01
CA LEU A 147 -9.39 7.10 -1.60
C LEU A 147 -8.52 5.87 -1.92
N VAL A 148 -7.29 6.10 -2.33
CA VAL A 148 -6.31 5.05 -2.60
C VAL A 148 -5.37 4.94 -1.42
N LEU A 149 -5.44 3.83 -0.66
CA LEU A 149 -4.53 3.57 0.45
C LEU A 149 -3.13 3.29 -0.09
N ARG A 150 -2.12 3.84 0.58
CA ARG A 150 -0.72 3.59 0.21
C ARG A 150 -0.38 2.10 0.38
N PRO A 151 0.31 1.48 -0.59
CA PRO A 151 0.67 0.06 -0.51
C PRO A 151 1.47 -0.31 0.74
N ASP A 152 2.32 0.61 1.26
CA ASP A 152 3.10 0.41 2.48
C ASP A 152 2.25 0.44 3.78
N ARG A 153 0.97 0.73 3.67
CA ARG A 153 -0.02 0.67 4.78
C ARG A 153 -0.88 -0.58 4.76
N MET A 154 -0.90 -1.30 3.65
CA MET A 154 -1.57 -2.59 3.57
C MET A 154 -0.67 -3.68 4.17
N LYS A 155 -1.27 -4.70 4.78
CA LYS A 155 -0.56 -5.92 5.14
C LYS A 155 -0.23 -6.72 3.89
N ASP A 156 0.85 -7.50 3.89
CA ASP A 156 1.28 -8.27 2.71
C ASP A 156 0.17 -9.21 2.17
N GLU A 157 -0.61 -9.82 3.07
CA GLU A 157 -1.75 -10.67 2.67
C GLU A 157 -2.94 -9.90 2.08
N CYS A 158 -2.97 -8.58 2.25
CA CYS A 158 -4.05 -7.69 1.79
C CYS A 158 -3.69 -6.91 0.51
N TRP A 159 -2.58 -7.24 -0.14
CA TRP A 159 -2.16 -6.55 -1.36
C TRP A 159 -3.06 -6.90 -2.54
N SER A 160 -4.11 -6.11 -2.70
CA SER A 160 -5.06 -6.18 -3.82
C SER A 160 -5.73 -4.82 -4.03
N ALA A 161 -6.23 -4.57 -5.24
CA ALA A 161 -7.01 -3.37 -5.54
C ALA A 161 -8.25 -3.25 -4.63
N GLN A 162 -8.87 -4.38 -4.28
CA GLN A 162 -10.05 -4.42 -3.42
C GLN A 162 -9.77 -3.88 -2.02
N ASN A 163 -8.64 -4.24 -1.41
CA ASN A 163 -8.25 -3.77 -0.09
C ASN A 163 -7.62 -2.36 -0.10
N GLN A 164 -7.29 -1.84 -1.28
CA GLN A 164 -6.66 -0.53 -1.44
C GLN A 164 -7.66 0.62 -1.57
N LEU A 165 -8.90 0.36 -2.04
CA LEU A 165 -9.88 1.41 -2.28
C LEU A 165 -10.82 1.60 -1.08
N TRP A 166 -10.91 2.84 -0.61
CA TRP A 166 -11.64 3.22 0.57
C TRP A 166 -12.57 4.40 0.30
N LEU A 167 -13.82 4.33 0.76
CA LEU A 167 -14.72 5.49 0.74
C LEU A 167 -14.45 6.37 1.95
N GLY A 168 -13.99 7.60 1.74
CA GLY A 168 -13.84 8.60 2.81
C GLY A 168 -15.21 9.08 3.29
N GLU A 169 -15.51 8.89 4.58
CA GLU A 169 -16.83 9.23 5.13
C GLU A 169 -16.79 10.57 5.86
N MET A 170 -15.92 10.70 6.88
CA MET A 170 -15.82 11.88 7.73
C MET A 170 -14.47 12.01 8.42
N GLY A 171 -14.29 13.08 9.13
CA GLY A 171 -13.10 13.35 9.95
C GLY A 171 -12.38 14.62 9.52
N PHE A 172 -11.66 15.25 10.44
CA PHE A 172 -10.90 16.47 10.15
C PHE A 172 -9.85 16.28 9.05
N GLY A 173 -9.30 15.06 8.92
CA GLY A 173 -8.37 14.71 7.86
C GLY A 173 -8.99 14.64 6.46
N CYS A 174 -10.32 14.66 6.32
CA CYS A 174 -10.97 14.75 5.02
C CYS A 174 -10.74 16.11 4.37
N SER A 175 -10.75 17.20 5.15
CA SER A 175 -10.42 18.53 4.64
C SER A 175 -8.90 18.73 4.52
N PRO A 176 -8.39 19.24 3.38
CA PRO A 176 -6.96 19.50 3.20
C PRO A 176 -6.44 20.63 4.12
N THR A 177 -7.31 21.55 4.53
CA THR A 177 -6.96 22.74 5.33
C THR A 177 -7.10 22.53 6.83
N ALA A 178 -7.71 21.43 7.27
CA ALA A 178 -7.90 21.16 8.69
C ALA A 178 -6.57 20.76 9.37
N SER A 179 -6.39 21.14 10.63
CA SER A 179 -5.23 20.74 11.44
C SER A 179 -5.28 19.27 11.85
N GLY A 180 -6.47 18.68 11.99
CA GLY A 180 -6.67 17.27 12.29
C GLY A 180 -6.41 16.38 11.06
N ARG A 181 -5.88 15.17 11.29
CA ARG A 181 -5.47 14.25 10.23
C ARG A 181 -6.30 12.95 10.15
N ALA A 182 -7.26 12.75 11.07
CA ALA A 182 -8.06 11.54 11.11
C ALA A 182 -9.10 11.51 9.97
N VAL A 183 -9.10 10.41 9.22
CA VAL A 183 -10.08 10.08 8.17
C VAL A 183 -10.76 8.79 8.58
N TYR A 184 -12.07 8.80 8.73
CA TYR A 184 -12.88 7.59 8.89
C TYR A 184 -13.32 7.16 7.50
N ALA A 185 -13.04 5.92 7.15
CA ALA A 185 -13.27 5.40 5.81
C ALA A 185 -13.75 3.95 5.86
N THR A 186 -14.48 3.56 4.82
CA THR A 186 -14.98 2.20 4.60
C THR A 186 -14.26 1.58 3.42
N CYS A 187 -13.66 0.40 3.63
CA CYS A 187 -13.05 -0.39 2.56
C CYS A 187 -14.10 -0.82 1.55
N LEU A 188 -13.86 -0.60 0.26
CA LEU A 188 -14.80 -1.00 -0.80
C LEU A 188 -14.81 -2.52 -1.02
N GLY A 189 -13.71 -3.21 -0.72
CA GLY A 189 -13.60 -4.65 -0.93
C GLY A 189 -14.42 -5.48 0.06
N ASP A 190 -14.26 -5.22 1.35
CA ASP A 190 -14.85 -6.03 2.43
C ASP A 190 -15.82 -5.28 3.35
N GLY A 191 -15.91 -3.95 3.22
CA GLY A 191 -16.77 -3.10 4.04
C GLY A 191 -16.20 -2.77 5.43
N GLU A 192 -14.93 -3.11 5.72
CA GLU A 192 -14.27 -2.74 6.97
C GLU A 192 -14.29 -1.22 7.18
N LYS A 193 -14.66 -0.79 8.38
CA LYS A 193 -14.62 0.62 8.78
C LYS A 193 -13.42 0.89 9.66
N THR A 194 -12.54 1.77 9.21
CA THR A 194 -11.27 2.04 9.91
C THR A 194 -10.98 3.54 9.96
N ARG A 195 -10.28 3.95 11.03
CA ARG A 195 -9.72 5.28 11.18
C ARG A 195 -8.29 5.31 10.66
N TRP A 196 -8.06 6.06 9.60
CA TRP A 196 -6.76 6.29 8.99
C TRP A 196 -6.21 7.69 9.28
N ASN A 197 -4.93 7.90 8.99
CA ASN A 197 -4.38 9.24 8.85
C ASN A 197 -4.51 9.69 7.39
N ARG A 198 -4.76 10.97 7.12
CA ARG A 198 -4.77 11.50 5.76
C ARG A 198 -3.52 11.15 4.96
N ALA A 199 -2.35 11.14 5.60
CA ALA A 199 -1.08 10.79 4.98
C ALA A 199 -0.93 9.31 4.60
N ASP A 200 -1.84 8.43 5.05
CA ASP A 200 -1.85 7.03 4.69
C ASP A 200 -2.44 6.80 3.28
N PHE A 201 -3.08 7.81 2.70
CA PHE A 201 -3.62 7.75 1.34
C PHE A 201 -2.69 8.40 0.32
N LEU A 202 -2.67 7.87 -0.90
CA LEU A 202 -2.02 8.49 -2.07
C LEU A 202 -2.81 9.71 -2.54
N GLY A 203 -4.12 9.66 -2.47
CA GLY A 203 -5.03 10.71 -2.90
C GLY A 203 -6.44 10.16 -3.17
N VAL A 204 -7.23 10.98 -3.86
CA VAL A 204 -8.54 10.61 -4.40
C VAL A 204 -8.33 9.90 -5.73
N LEU A 205 -8.93 8.73 -5.91
CA LEU A 205 -8.90 8.01 -7.19
C LEU A 205 -9.59 8.83 -8.29
N ASP A 206 -8.93 8.99 -9.43
CA ASP A 206 -9.54 9.62 -10.60
C ASP A 206 -10.68 8.74 -11.14
N GLU A 207 -11.80 9.35 -11.48
CA GLU A 207 -13.03 8.64 -11.88
C GLU A 207 -12.81 7.70 -13.08
N GLN A 208 -11.92 8.05 -14.00
CA GLN A 208 -11.55 7.23 -15.16
C GLN A 208 -10.86 5.91 -14.78
N HIS A 209 -10.32 5.80 -13.58
CA HIS A 209 -9.65 4.61 -13.07
C HIS A 209 -10.51 3.80 -12.10
N LEU A 210 -11.77 4.23 -11.84
CA LEU A 210 -12.67 3.52 -10.94
C LEU A 210 -13.11 2.19 -11.58
N PRO A 211 -12.75 1.01 -10.98
CA PRO A 211 -13.19 -0.27 -11.53
C PRO A 211 -14.70 -0.48 -11.37
N ASP A 212 -15.31 -1.26 -12.27
CA ASP A 212 -16.74 -1.54 -12.25
C ASP A 212 -17.22 -2.09 -10.90
N TRP A 213 -16.49 -3.06 -10.32
CA TRP A 213 -16.81 -3.62 -9.00
C TRP A 213 -16.83 -2.57 -7.88
N ALA A 214 -15.92 -1.58 -7.95
CA ALA A 214 -15.84 -0.51 -6.96
C ALA A 214 -16.96 0.52 -7.15
N ALA A 215 -17.34 0.78 -8.41
CA ALA A 215 -18.49 1.63 -8.74
C ALA A 215 -19.82 1.03 -8.22
N GLU A 216 -20.01 -0.28 -8.42
CA GLU A 216 -21.17 -1.01 -7.89
C GLU A 216 -21.21 -0.93 -6.35
N LYS A 217 -20.09 -1.21 -5.69
CA LYS A 217 -20.00 -1.17 -4.22
C LYS A 217 -20.22 0.23 -3.66
N LEU A 218 -19.71 1.26 -4.34
CA LEU A 218 -19.93 2.65 -3.99
C LEU A 218 -21.41 3.03 -4.08
N ALA A 219 -22.13 2.56 -5.11
CA ALA A 219 -23.57 2.78 -5.27
C ALA A 219 -24.37 2.10 -4.14
N GLU A 220 -24.03 0.86 -3.76
CA GLU A 220 -24.62 0.15 -2.62
C GLU A 220 -24.46 0.93 -1.30
N LEU A 221 -23.23 1.38 -1.00
CA LEU A 221 -22.94 2.10 0.24
C LEU A 221 -23.70 3.44 0.31
N ARG A 222 -23.76 4.19 -0.80
CA ARG A 222 -24.51 5.45 -0.89
C ARG A 222 -26.02 5.24 -0.75
N GLY A 223 -26.56 4.19 -1.38
CA GLY A 223 -27.99 3.83 -1.26
C GLY A 223 -28.39 3.43 0.16
N THR A 224 -27.51 2.76 0.89
CA THR A 224 -27.73 2.37 2.30
C THR A 224 -27.73 3.58 3.22
N THR A 225 -26.82 4.53 3.00
CA THR A 225 -26.73 5.77 3.78
C THR A 225 -27.96 6.65 3.59
N GLN A 226 -28.50 6.72 2.38
CA GLN A 226 -29.71 7.50 2.08
C GLN A 226 -30.96 6.93 2.77
N LYS A 227 -31.14 5.61 2.75
CA LYS A 227 -32.25 4.95 3.46
C LYS A 227 -32.18 5.12 4.98
N GLN A 228 -30.98 5.17 5.57
CA GLN A 228 -30.80 5.43 7.00
C GLN A 228 -31.11 6.89 7.37
N ALA A 229 -30.78 7.85 6.51
CA ALA A 229 -31.09 9.25 6.69
C ALA A 229 -32.62 9.49 6.63
N ASP A 230 -33.30 8.91 5.65
CA ASP A 230 -34.77 9.04 5.48
C ASP A 230 -35.53 8.42 6.66
N HIS A 231 -35.09 7.27 7.17
CA HIS A 231 -35.71 6.61 8.33
C HIS A 231 -35.48 7.36 9.65
N SER A 232 -34.40 8.15 9.72
CA SER A 232 -34.10 9.00 10.89
C SER A 232 -34.96 10.26 10.90
N GLN A 233 -35.33 10.80 9.74
CA GLN A 233 -36.23 11.95 9.60
C GLN A 233 -37.67 11.57 9.93
N GLU A 234 -38.16 10.41 9.50
CA GLU A 234 -39.52 9.95 9.84
C GLU A 234 -39.75 9.76 11.34
N ARG A 235 -38.71 9.47 12.15
CA ARG A 235 -38.79 9.34 13.61
C ARG A 235 -38.87 10.67 14.36
N THR A 236 -38.42 11.76 13.75
CA THR A 236 -38.46 13.10 14.37
C THR A 236 -39.76 13.84 14.10
N ASP A 237 -40.56 13.43 13.10
CA ASP A 237 -41.80 14.08 12.69
C ASP A 237 -43.07 13.47 13.31
N SER A 238 -42.96 12.55 14.28
CA SER A 238 -44.12 12.07 15.04
C SER A 238 -44.51 13.10 16.09
N PRO A 239 -45.66 13.77 15.99
CA PRO A 239 -46.12 14.74 16.97
C PRO A 239 -46.46 14.01 18.29
N ALA A 240 -45.91 14.50 19.39
CA ALA A 240 -46.27 14.08 20.74
C ALA A 240 -47.76 14.46 21.01
N GLN A 241 -48.67 13.56 20.75
CA GLN A 241 -50.02 13.61 21.31
C GLN A 241 -49.97 13.09 22.74
N GLY A 242 -50.01 13.97 23.67
CA GLY A 242 -50.10 13.69 25.11
C GLY A 242 -50.76 14.84 25.81
N GLY A 243 -52.05 15.08 25.52
CA GLY A 243 -52.89 15.97 26.30
C GLY A 243 -53.19 15.30 27.65
N MET A 244 -52.72 15.91 28.71
CA MET A 244 -53.06 15.54 30.10
C MET A 244 -54.22 16.42 30.52
N GLU A 245 -55.45 15.88 30.49
CA GLU A 245 -56.61 16.48 31.17
C GLU A 245 -56.52 16.23 32.65
N LEU A 246 -56.39 17.29 33.43
CA LEU A 246 -56.59 17.30 34.86
C LEU A 246 -58.05 17.47 35.19
N ARG A 247 -58.61 16.53 35.94
CA ARG A 247 -59.73 16.71 36.82
C ARG A 247 -59.35 16.30 38.24
#